data_4423aa4606a17e4fa9de97c5f8550be2
#
_entry.id   4423aa4606a17e4fa9de97c5f8550be2
#
_cell.length_a   1.000
_cell.length_b   1.000
_cell.length_c   1.000
_cell.angle_alpha   90.00
_cell.angle_beta   90.00
_cell.angle_gamma   90.00
#
_symmetry.space_group_name_H-M   'P 1'
#
loop_
_entity.id
_entity.type
_entity.pdbx_description
1 polymer ?
#
loop_
_entity_poly.entity_id
_entity_poly.type
_entity_poly.pdbx_seq_one_letter_code
_entity_poly.pdbx_strand_id
1 'polypeptide(L)' 'MSDRLYKLIARVMNVPVSDINDGTGPESIESWTSFNGYVLLYELENEFKVKFTLDEAIDVKTIADIKRHLKNHGVILND' A
#
# COMPACT_ATOMS: atom_id res chain seq x y z
N MET A 1 -8.22 0.68 -12.85
CA MET A 1 -7.88 -0.14 -11.67
C MET A 1 -6.43 0.04 -11.32
N SER A 2 -6.10 0.15 -10.06
CA SER A 2 -4.72 0.33 -9.60
C SER A 2 -3.99 -1.01 -9.55
N ASP A 3 -3.94 -1.71 -10.67
CA ASP A 3 -3.43 -3.08 -10.73
C ASP A 3 -2.01 -3.22 -10.21
N ARG A 4 -1.15 -2.28 -10.57
CA ARG A 4 0.25 -2.33 -10.15
C ARG A 4 0.37 -2.25 -8.63
N LEU A 5 -0.41 -1.36 -8.03
CA LEU A 5 -0.43 -1.19 -6.58
C LEU A 5 -1.02 -2.43 -5.90
N TYR A 6 -2.16 -2.89 -6.37
CA TYR A 6 -2.83 -4.05 -5.77
C TYR A 6 -1.97 -5.30 -5.85
N LYS A 7 -1.31 -5.53 -6.99
CA LYS A 7 -0.44 -6.70 -7.16
C LYS A 7 0.75 -6.65 -6.21
N LEU A 8 1.33 -5.46 -6.02
CA LEU A 8 2.44 -5.30 -5.10
C LEU A 8 2.00 -5.60 -3.67
N ILE A 9 0.86 -5.07 -3.25
CA ILE A 9 0.36 -5.29 -1.90
C ILE A 9 0.02 -6.78 -1.68
N ALA A 10 -0.64 -7.39 -2.66
CA ALA A 10 -0.98 -8.81 -2.58
C ALA A 10 0.28 -9.66 -2.43
N ARG A 11 1.33 -9.33 -3.17
CA ARG A 11 2.61 -10.05 -3.09
C ARG A 11 3.24 -9.90 -1.71
N VAL A 12 3.31 -8.68 -1.19
CA VAL A 12 3.92 -8.44 0.12
C VAL A 12 3.13 -9.14 1.21
N MET A 13 1.81 -9.09 1.14
CA MET A 13 0.93 -9.68 2.16
C MET A 13 0.67 -11.16 1.94
N ASN A 14 1.12 -11.71 0.81
CA ASN A 14 0.96 -13.12 0.47
C ASN A 14 -0.49 -13.55 0.46
N VAL A 15 -1.33 -12.75 -0.19
CA VAL A 15 -2.76 -13.05 -0.36
C VAL A 15 -3.12 -12.88 -1.84
N PRO A 16 -4.23 -13.52 -2.29
CA PRO A 16 -4.68 -13.31 -3.66
C PRO A 16 -5.04 -11.85 -3.91
N VAL A 17 -4.77 -11.37 -5.12
CA VAL A 17 -5.11 -10.00 -5.46
C VAL A 17 -6.62 -9.75 -5.37
N SER A 18 -7.42 -10.82 -5.53
CA SER A 18 -8.87 -10.73 -5.41
C SER A 18 -9.33 -10.35 -4.00
N ASP A 19 -8.45 -10.51 -3.00
CA ASP A 19 -8.76 -10.13 -1.61
C ASP A 19 -8.45 -8.66 -1.34
N ILE A 20 -7.92 -7.93 -2.32
CA ILE A 20 -7.42 -6.58 -2.14
C ILE A 20 -8.42 -5.58 -2.73
N ASN A 21 -8.78 -4.58 -1.94
CA ASN A 21 -9.57 -3.43 -2.41
C ASN A 21 -9.19 -2.21 -1.59
N ASP A 22 -9.80 -1.06 -1.91
CA ASP A 22 -9.42 0.20 -1.26
C ASP A 22 -9.67 0.22 0.25
N GLY A 23 -10.61 -0.59 0.73
CA GLY A 23 -10.89 -0.68 2.16
C GLY A 23 -10.01 -1.66 2.92
N THR A 24 -9.15 -2.39 2.21
CA THR A 24 -8.27 -3.38 2.82
C THR A 24 -7.16 -2.69 3.62
N GLY A 25 -6.86 -3.25 4.78
CA GLY A 25 -5.79 -2.74 5.63
C GLY A 25 -5.43 -3.74 6.71
N PRO A 26 -4.65 -3.31 7.72
CA PRO A 26 -4.22 -4.20 8.80
C PRO A 26 -5.36 -4.88 9.55
N GLU A 27 -6.55 -4.27 9.56
CA GLU A 27 -7.68 -4.87 10.26
C GLU A 27 -8.40 -5.93 9.44
N SER A 28 -8.18 -5.94 8.13
CA SER A 28 -8.86 -6.90 7.25
C SER A 28 -7.99 -8.07 6.82
N ILE A 29 -6.67 -7.93 6.90
CA ILE A 29 -5.73 -8.98 6.46
C ILE A 29 -4.82 -9.33 7.62
N GLU A 30 -4.88 -10.58 8.04
CA GLU A 30 -4.11 -11.06 9.18
C GLU A 30 -2.60 -10.89 8.98
N SER A 31 -2.13 -11.10 7.75
CA SER A 31 -0.71 -10.99 7.44
C SER A 31 -0.19 -9.54 7.41
N TRP A 32 -1.08 -8.56 7.46
CA TRP A 32 -0.68 -7.16 7.47
C TRP A 32 -0.31 -6.75 8.89
N THR A 33 0.82 -7.26 9.34
CA THR A 33 1.41 -6.94 10.64
C THR A 33 2.21 -5.64 10.54
N SER A 34 2.70 -5.15 11.69
CA SER A 34 3.57 -3.97 11.68
C SER A 34 4.81 -4.20 10.84
N PHE A 35 5.41 -5.40 10.96
CA PHE A 35 6.61 -5.72 10.18
C PHE A 35 6.30 -5.70 8.68
N ASN A 36 5.24 -6.38 8.26
CA ASN A 36 4.89 -6.42 6.85
C ASN A 36 4.43 -5.06 6.35
N GLY A 37 3.86 -4.23 7.23
CA GLY A 37 3.54 -2.86 6.89
C GLY A 37 4.79 -2.05 6.52
N TYR A 38 5.88 -2.23 7.27
CA TYR A 38 7.14 -1.56 6.94
C TYR A 38 7.73 -2.10 5.64
N VAL A 39 7.67 -3.42 5.44
CA VAL A 39 8.11 -4.03 4.18
C VAL A 39 7.34 -3.44 3.01
N LEU A 40 6.02 -3.29 3.19
CA LEU A 40 5.17 -2.72 2.14
C LEU A 40 5.60 -1.29 1.80
N LEU A 41 5.83 -0.46 2.82
CA LEU A 41 6.25 0.92 2.57
C LEU A 41 7.57 0.97 1.81
N TYR A 42 8.52 0.12 2.19
CA TYR A 42 9.81 0.03 1.50
C TYR A 42 9.60 -0.33 0.02
N GLU A 43 8.77 -1.34 -0.24
CA GLU A 43 8.49 -1.77 -1.60
C GLU A 43 7.80 -0.68 -2.42
N LEU A 44 6.86 0.04 -1.78
CA LEU A 44 6.18 1.15 -2.44
C LEU A 44 7.15 2.26 -2.81
N GLU A 45 8.07 2.59 -1.90
CA GLU A 45 9.08 3.61 -2.17
C GLU A 45 9.94 3.24 -3.37
N ASN A 46 10.32 1.97 -3.45
CA ASN A 46 11.14 1.50 -4.57
C ASN A 46 10.35 1.46 -5.88
N GLU A 47 9.11 0.98 -5.81
CA GLU A 47 8.30 0.79 -7.02
C GLU A 47 7.88 2.12 -7.63
N PHE A 48 7.49 3.08 -6.79
CA PHE A 48 6.94 4.35 -7.24
C PHE A 48 7.93 5.51 -7.13
N LYS A 49 9.15 5.24 -6.67
CA LYS A 49 10.23 6.25 -6.58
C LYS A 49 9.83 7.42 -5.69
N VAL A 50 9.28 7.12 -4.52
CA VAL A 50 8.84 8.13 -3.55
C VAL A 50 9.47 7.84 -2.20
N LYS A 51 9.39 8.82 -1.29
CA LYS A 51 9.80 8.66 0.11
C LYS A 51 8.65 9.11 0.98
N PHE A 52 8.21 8.22 1.87
CA PHE A 52 7.15 8.55 2.81
C PHE A 52 7.76 9.08 4.10
N THR A 53 7.09 10.07 4.72
CA THR A 53 7.46 10.53 6.05
C THR A 53 6.92 9.57 7.08
N LEU A 54 7.41 9.67 8.31
CA LEU A 54 6.90 8.87 9.41
C LEU A 54 5.41 9.16 9.65
N ASP A 55 5.02 10.44 9.56
CA ASP A 55 3.62 10.82 9.73
C ASP A 55 2.73 10.14 8.69
N GLU A 56 3.18 10.07 7.45
CA GLU A 56 2.44 9.40 6.39
C GLU A 56 2.31 7.91 6.68
N ALA A 57 3.40 7.29 7.13
CA ALA A 57 3.39 5.87 7.46
C ALA A 57 2.38 5.55 8.56
N ILE A 58 2.34 6.40 9.58
CA ILE A 58 1.42 6.23 10.70
C ILE A 58 -0.03 6.42 10.27
N ASP A 59 -0.27 7.29 9.29
CA ASP A 59 -1.60 7.63 8.81
C ASP A 59 -2.26 6.50 8.00
N VAL A 60 -1.49 5.55 7.49
CA VAL A 60 -2.02 4.50 6.63
C VAL A 60 -2.86 3.51 7.43
N LYS A 61 -4.17 3.49 7.16
CA LYS A 61 -5.12 2.54 7.75
C LYS A 61 -5.71 1.61 6.70
N THR A 62 -5.74 2.06 5.44
CA THR A 62 -6.29 1.29 4.33
C THR A 62 -5.50 1.59 3.07
N ILE A 63 -5.77 0.81 2.03
CA ILE A 63 -5.15 1.05 0.72
C ILE A 63 -5.57 2.41 0.15
N ALA A 64 -6.80 2.85 0.47
CA ALA A 64 -7.24 4.19 0.05
C ALA A 64 -6.29 5.26 0.57
N ASP A 65 -5.79 5.12 1.80
CA ASP A 65 -4.83 6.06 2.36
C ASP A 65 -3.51 6.01 1.60
N ILE A 66 -3.07 4.81 1.24
CA ILE A 66 -1.84 4.64 0.44
C ILE A 66 -1.99 5.37 -0.89
N LYS A 67 -3.13 5.19 -1.55
CA LYS A 67 -3.40 5.87 -2.82
C LYS A 67 -3.34 7.39 -2.66
N ARG A 68 -3.94 7.89 -1.60
CA ARG A 68 -3.95 9.33 -1.33
C ARG A 68 -2.53 9.87 -1.16
N HIS A 69 -1.71 9.18 -0.38
CA HIS A 69 -0.33 9.61 -0.17
C HIS A 69 0.50 9.51 -1.46
N LEU A 70 0.32 8.46 -2.24
CA LEU A 70 1.01 8.32 -3.51
C LEU A 70 0.64 9.48 -4.45
N LYS A 71 -0.64 9.82 -4.53
CA LYS A 71 -1.08 10.94 -5.36
C LYS A 71 -0.49 12.26 -4.87
N ASN A 72 -0.40 12.44 -3.55
CA ASN A 72 0.20 13.65 -2.99
C ASN A 72 1.69 13.75 -3.34
N HIS A 73 2.35 12.64 -3.58
CA HIS A 73 3.74 12.59 -4.03
C HIS A 73 3.89 12.67 -5.55
N GLY A 74 2.79 12.89 -6.26
CA GLY A 74 2.83 13.06 -7.71
C GLY A 74 2.75 11.75 -8.50
N VAL A 75 2.48 10.63 -7.83
CA VAL A 75 2.36 9.35 -8.51
C VAL A 75 1.03 9.28 -9.25
N ILE A 76 1.08 8.86 -10.49
CA ILE A 76 -0.13 8.66 -11.30
C ILE A 76 -0.46 7.17 -11.26
N LEU A 77 -1.62 6.86 -10.68
CA LEU A 77 -2.11 5.48 -10.65
C LEU A 77 -3.09 5.33 -11.83
N ASN A 78 -2.63 4.69 -12.88
CA ASN A 78 -3.42 4.51 -14.11
C ASN A 78 -4.45 3.41 -13.86
N ASP A 79 -5.62 3.82 -13.52
CA ASP A 79 -6.73 2.88 -13.25
C ASP A 79 -7.52 2.55 -14.49
#